data_c6c1c873dec5112585205bec2bad688e
#
_entry.id   c6c1c873dec5112585205bec2bad688e
#
_cell.length_a   1.000
_cell.length_b   1.000
_cell.length_c   1.000
_cell.angle_alpha   90.00
_cell.angle_beta   90.00
_cell.angle_gamma   90.00
#
_symmetry.space_group_name_H-M   'P 1'
#
loop_
_entity.id
_entity.type
_entity.pdbx_description
1 polymer ?
#
loop_
_entity_poly.entity_id
_entity_poly.type
_entity_poly.pdbx_seq_one_letter_code
_entity_poly.pdbx_strand_id
1 'polypeptide(L)'
;MATMNRRQFLIRGGATLAGAAVALPFADTLLAAGRTNSAAHHTAAGTGFPGSLLDELSAIVADLETKFPYATARFIATGGVSISRDRKGKRVSESGSPTLGVSIRIFDGASFHETAVGSASPQALHAAAAALKRTTPRAADRYRIERLPYLQQTWRTVMERDPAALPLADRAALLDQEFARCNWDDPRVRSVRVSTDIVETQRVFVDRTRRLASVSTMLSHTGFMFGFDKGKPGFGFRRHVGQAGLELAHLNDADIEKLRKDFVESLSTEPVPAGEYEVVFAPEVSGLLAHESFGHGVEMDQFVKDRAKSREFLNKPVASKLVTLLDDPSVAGARGSYAFDDEGATSQPTIIIKDGIFVQPLTDLMSATFLGTPRTPNGRTQSWDRKVYARMSNTFFARGTSDPKELLASLKDGLYLEGFRNGIEDPQGWGIQFTAGTAREVKGGKFTGRIFAPPTITGYVPEILGNITMVGNDFVLEPGSCGKGYKEFVAVTSGGPHLRTKAKVS
;
A
#
# COMPACT_ATOMS: atom_id res chain seq x y z
N MET A 1 15.95 29.52 3.26
CA MET A 1 14.98 28.39 3.20
C MET A 1 14.09 28.50 4.43
N ALA A 2 12.83 28.85 4.26
CA ALA A 2 11.91 29.05 5.36
C ALA A 2 11.45 27.70 5.90
N THR A 3 11.72 27.44 7.17
CA THR A 3 11.24 26.27 7.91
C THR A 3 9.74 26.36 8.09
N MET A 4 9.01 25.43 7.46
CA MET A 4 7.57 25.31 7.60
C MET A 4 7.24 24.81 9.02
N ASN A 5 6.37 25.50 9.75
CA ASN A 5 6.04 25.14 11.13
C ASN A 5 5.07 23.93 11.18
N ARG A 6 5.03 23.22 12.31
CA ARG A 6 4.26 22.00 12.56
C ARG A 6 2.75 22.11 12.21
N ARG A 7 2.17 23.28 12.37
CA ARG A 7 0.74 23.52 12.12
C ARG A 7 0.41 23.56 10.62
N GLN A 8 1.33 24.05 9.79
CA GLN A 8 1.18 24.08 8.32
C GLN A 8 1.36 22.69 7.69
N PHE A 9 2.16 21.81 8.32
CA PHE A 9 2.33 20.42 7.89
C PHE A 9 1.05 19.59 8.12
N LEU A 10 0.38 19.76 9.26
CA LEU A 10 -0.84 19.02 9.60
C LEU A 10 -2.07 19.48 8.80
N ILE A 11 -2.15 20.75 8.41
CA ILE A 11 -3.28 21.29 7.64
C ILE A 11 -3.21 20.89 6.16
N ARG A 12 -2.03 20.66 5.61
CA ARG A 12 -1.86 20.27 4.18
C ARG A 12 -1.87 18.75 3.93
N GLY A 13 -1.66 17.93 4.95
CA GLY A 13 -1.74 16.47 4.84
C GLY A 13 -3.15 15.90 4.83
N GLY A 14 -4.16 16.70 5.18
CA GLY A 14 -5.56 16.27 5.30
C GLY A 14 -6.49 16.62 4.12
N ALA A 15 -6.00 17.33 3.13
CA ALA A 15 -6.83 17.80 2.05
C ALA A 15 -6.17 17.63 0.68
N THR A 16 -6.30 16.44 0.09
CA THR A 16 -6.41 16.25 -1.37
C THR A 16 -6.64 14.78 -1.70
N LEU A 17 -7.86 14.32 -1.52
CA LEU A 17 -8.45 13.26 -2.31
C LEU A 17 -9.72 13.82 -2.98
N ALA A 18 -9.54 14.90 -3.74
CA ALA A 18 -10.48 15.31 -4.78
C ALA A 18 -9.87 14.80 -6.09
N GLY A 19 -10.38 13.66 -6.57
CA GLY A 19 -9.95 13.06 -7.82
C GLY A 19 -10.27 13.98 -9.00
N ALA A 20 -9.28 14.21 -9.84
CA ALA A 20 -9.53 14.59 -11.22
C ALA A 20 -9.87 13.30 -11.98
N ALA A 21 -11.08 13.23 -12.49
CA ALA A 21 -11.57 12.13 -13.30
C ALA A 21 -11.29 12.41 -14.78
N VAL A 22 -10.80 11.40 -15.48
CA VAL A 22 -10.57 11.47 -16.94
C VAL A 22 -10.99 10.13 -17.59
N ALA A 23 -11.85 10.14 -18.60
CA ALA A 23 -12.51 8.98 -19.24
C ALA A 23 -11.62 8.17 -20.23
N LEU A 24 -11.86 6.88 -20.34
CA LEU A 24 -11.06 5.90 -21.08
C LEU A 24 -11.61 5.48 -22.45
N PRO A 25 -11.14 6.01 -23.56
CA PRO A 25 -11.26 5.28 -24.83
C PRO A 25 -10.04 4.39 -25.19
N PHE A 26 -8.94 4.45 -24.45
CA PHE A 26 -7.69 3.74 -24.83
C PHE A 26 -7.53 2.34 -24.22
N ALA A 27 -8.24 2.05 -23.12
CA ALA A 27 -8.27 0.70 -22.56
C ALA A 27 -8.86 -0.31 -23.56
N ASP A 28 -9.84 0.09 -24.35
CA ASP A 28 -10.46 -0.76 -25.36
C ASP A 28 -9.52 -1.10 -26.53
N THR A 29 -8.58 -0.24 -26.90
CA THR A 29 -7.65 -0.53 -28.00
C THR A 29 -6.50 -1.45 -27.55
N LEU A 30 -6.07 -1.35 -26.29
CA LEU A 30 -5.10 -2.27 -25.68
C LEU A 30 -5.79 -3.54 -25.15
N LEU A 31 -7.08 -3.45 -24.75
CA LEU A 31 -7.89 -4.57 -24.27
C LEU A 31 -8.65 -5.28 -25.42
N ALA A 32 -8.94 -4.63 -26.55
CA ALA A 32 -9.61 -5.25 -27.71
C ALA A 32 -8.78 -6.37 -28.33
N ALA A 33 -7.45 -6.31 -28.24
CA ALA A 33 -6.60 -7.45 -28.60
C ALA A 33 -6.73 -8.64 -27.63
N GLY A 34 -7.39 -8.47 -26.48
CA GLY A 34 -7.63 -9.50 -25.46
C GLY A 34 -9.08 -10.00 -25.37
N ARG A 35 -10.04 -9.39 -26.08
CA ARG A 35 -11.47 -9.70 -25.94
C ARG A 35 -12.01 -10.83 -26.86
N THR A 36 -11.19 -11.44 -27.68
CA THR A 36 -11.60 -12.57 -28.50
C THR A 36 -11.38 -13.90 -27.81
N ASN A 37 -12.00 -14.18 -26.67
CA ASN A 37 -12.42 -15.51 -26.20
C ASN A 37 -12.83 -15.48 -24.72
N SER A 38 -14.12 -15.45 -24.47
CA SER A 38 -14.71 -15.39 -23.13
C SER A 38 -14.68 -16.71 -22.33
N ALA A 39 -13.97 -17.74 -22.78
CA ALA A 39 -13.94 -19.05 -22.14
C ALA A 39 -12.58 -19.47 -21.56
N ALA A 40 -11.57 -18.62 -21.59
CA ALA A 40 -10.19 -18.98 -21.18
C ALA A 40 -9.66 -18.17 -19.97
N HIS A 41 -10.54 -17.76 -19.05
CA HIS A 41 -10.16 -16.83 -17.96
C HIS A 41 -9.46 -17.45 -16.74
N HIS A 42 -9.11 -18.72 -16.76
CA HIS A 42 -8.51 -19.42 -15.61
C HIS A 42 -7.15 -20.07 -15.86
N THR A 43 -6.48 -19.78 -16.97
CA THR A 43 -5.14 -20.33 -17.22
C THR A 43 -4.10 -19.21 -17.29
N ALA A 44 -2.96 -19.42 -16.64
CA ALA A 44 -1.74 -18.67 -16.89
C ALA A 44 -1.59 -18.53 -18.38
N ALA A 45 -1.56 -17.28 -18.89
CA ALA A 45 -1.06 -17.03 -20.16
C ALA A 45 -1.59 -16.89 -21.44
N GLY A 46 -2.66 -16.69 -21.69
CA GLY A 46 -3.04 -16.18 -23.02
C GLY A 46 -2.69 -14.70 -23.19
N THR A 47 -1.54 -14.37 -23.72
CA THR A 47 -1.22 -13.22 -24.63
C THR A 47 -2.28 -12.10 -24.74
N GLY A 48 -2.52 -11.35 -23.70
CA GLY A 48 -3.35 -10.15 -23.77
C GLY A 48 -2.59 -8.83 -23.73
N PHE A 49 -1.25 -8.88 -23.72
CA PHE A 49 -0.39 -7.73 -23.96
C PHE A 49 -0.06 -7.63 -25.45
N PRO A 50 0.03 -6.41 -26.03
CA PRO A 50 0.59 -6.26 -27.36
C PRO A 50 2.00 -6.85 -27.37
N GLY A 51 2.19 -8.02 -27.96
CA GLY A 51 3.50 -8.64 -28.13
C GLY A 51 4.51 -7.64 -28.71
N SER A 52 4.01 -6.75 -29.57
CA SER A 52 4.76 -5.64 -30.17
C SER A 52 5.42 -4.69 -29.15
N LEU A 53 4.78 -4.35 -28.02
CA LEU A 53 5.41 -3.48 -27.02
C LEU A 53 6.53 -4.20 -26.24
N LEU A 54 6.31 -5.46 -25.86
CA LEU A 54 7.33 -6.28 -25.23
C LEU A 54 8.54 -6.48 -26.13
N ASP A 55 8.32 -6.72 -27.43
CA ASP A 55 9.40 -6.90 -28.40
C ASP A 55 10.16 -5.60 -28.65
N GLU A 56 9.43 -4.49 -28.77
CA GLU A 56 10.03 -3.16 -28.92
C GLU A 56 10.92 -2.77 -27.74
N LEU A 57 10.39 -2.93 -26.50
CA LEU A 57 11.18 -2.65 -25.29
C LEU A 57 12.37 -3.60 -25.14
N SER A 58 12.23 -4.87 -25.55
CA SER A 58 13.34 -5.82 -25.56
C SER A 58 14.44 -5.44 -26.54
N ALA A 59 14.07 -4.98 -27.74
CA ALA A 59 15.03 -4.49 -28.74
C ALA A 59 15.79 -3.25 -28.24
N ILE A 60 15.08 -2.29 -27.62
CA ILE A 60 15.69 -1.09 -27.04
C ILE A 60 16.65 -1.46 -25.91
N VAL A 61 16.28 -2.36 -25.01
CA VAL A 61 17.16 -2.81 -23.92
C VAL A 61 18.39 -3.50 -24.47
N ALA A 62 18.25 -4.39 -25.44
CA ALA A 62 19.38 -5.08 -26.09
C ALA A 62 20.33 -4.09 -26.76
N ASP A 63 19.81 -3.08 -27.46
CA ASP A 63 20.58 -2.03 -28.09
C ASP A 63 21.34 -1.14 -27.09
N LEU A 64 20.72 -0.78 -25.94
CA LEU A 64 21.39 -0.03 -24.89
C LEU A 64 22.49 -0.84 -24.20
N GLU A 65 22.31 -2.15 -24.04
CA GLU A 65 23.30 -3.04 -23.42
C GLU A 65 24.52 -3.34 -24.35
N THR A 66 24.50 -2.93 -25.61
CA THR A 66 25.73 -2.89 -26.44
C THR A 66 26.73 -1.88 -25.91
N LYS A 67 26.25 -0.88 -25.17
CA LYS A 67 27.08 0.23 -24.64
C LYS A 67 27.19 0.24 -23.12
N PHE A 68 26.14 -0.21 -22.40
CA PHE A 68 26.06 -0.11 -20.96
C PHE A 68 26.00 -1.51 -20.31
N PRO A 69 26.56 -1.69 -19.10
CA PRO A 69 26.55 -2.98 -18.42
C PRO A 69 25.15 -3.47 -18.03
N TYR A 70 24.17 -2.55 -17.96
CA TYR A 70 22.78 -2.90 -17.62
C TYR A 70 21.81 -1.86 -18.16
N ALA A 71 20.69 -2.34 -18.69
CA ALA A 71 19.56 -1.51 -19.10
C ALA A 71 18.24 -2.20 -18.75
N THR A 72 17.20 -1.39 -18.51
CA THR A 72 15.81 -1.83 -18.32
C THR A 72 14.83 -0.88 -18.98
N ALA A 73 13.65 -1.41 -19.33
CA ALA A 73 12.50 -0.61 -19.72
C ALA A 73 11.29 -1.05 -18.91
N ARG A 74 10.49 -0.09 -18.45
CA ARG A 74 9.28 -0.29 -17.71
C ARG A 74 8.14 0.52 -18.30
N PHE A 75 7.02 -0.12 -18.60
CA PHE A 75 5.76 0.53 -18.97
C PHE A 75 4.76 0.41 -17.82
N ILE A 76 4.04 1.48 -17.55
CA ILE A 76 2.89 1.49 -16.64
C ILE A 76 1.77 2.26 -17.31
N ALA A 77 0.56 1.69 -17.29
CA ALA A 77 -0.68 2.37 -17.64
C ALA A 77 -1.70 2.15 -16.52
N THR A 78 -2.38 3.21 -16.09
CA THR A 78 -3.37 3.16 -15.01
C THR A 78 -4.60 3.94 -15.41
N GLY A 79 -5.75 3.32 -15.25
CA GLY A 79 -7.05 3.94 -15.47
C GLY A 79 -8.13 3.33 -14.59
N GLY A 80 -9.32 3.94 -14.56
CA GLY A 80 -10.37 3.39 -13.70
C GLY A 80 -11.70 4.12 -13.78
N VAL A 81 -12.64 3.63 -12.98
CA VAL A 81 -14.01 4.13 -12.86
C VAL A 81 -14.31 4.33 -11.38
N SER A 82 -14.89 5.46 -11.04
CA SER A 82 -15.45 5.75 -9.71
C SER A 82 -16.95 5.96 -9.83
N ILE A 83 -17.73 5.20 -9.08
CA ILE A 83 -19.18 5.34 -8.99
C ILE A 83 -19.49 5.67 -7.53
N SER A 84 -20.26 6.73 -7.29
CA SER A 84 -20.68 7.06 -5.94
C SER A 84 -22.16 7.45 -5.88
N ARG A 85 -22.81 7.14 -4.77
CA ARG A 85 -24.19 7.46 -4.44
C ARG A 85 -24.27 8.13 -3.08
N ASP A 86 -24.91 9.26 -3.02
CA ASP A 86 -25.29 9.96 -1.79
C ASP A 86 -26.77 10.36 -1.81
N ARG A 87 -27.27 11.03 -0.77
CA ARG A 87 -28.67 11.51 -0.68
C ARG A 87 -29.04 12.50 -1.78
N LYS A 88 -28.07 13.17 -2.41
CA LYS A 88 -28.29 14.17 -3.48
C LYS A 88 -28.39 13.53 -4.86
N GLY A 89 -27.83 12.35 -5.04
CA GLY A 89 -27.85 11.67 -6.32
C GLY A 89 -26.68 10.72 -6.53
N LYS A 90 -26.60 10.17 -7.73
CA LYS A 90 -25.57 9.27 -8.21
C LYS A 90 -24.57 10.06 -9.06
N ARG A 91 -23.30 9.77 -8.91
CA ARG A 91 -22.22 10.30 -9.73
C ARG A 91 -21.40 9.15 -10.29
N VAL A 92 -21.12 9.21 -11.57
CA VAL A 92 -20.20 8.32 -12.26
C VAL A 92 -19.07 9.19 -12.78
N SER A 93 -17.87 8.76 -12.50
CA SER A 93 -16.65 9.42 -12.95
C SER A 93 -15.75 8.36 -13.54
N GLU A 94 -15.56 8.40 -14.84
CA GLU A 94 -14.61 7.57 -15.53
C GLU A 94 -13.27 8.30 -15.66
N SER A 95 -12.18 7.59 -15.53
CA SER A 95 -10.88 8.14 -15.92
C SER A 95 -10.90 8.39 -17.43
N GLY A 96 -10.73 9.63 -17.89
CA GLY A 96 -10.80 9.98 -19.30
C GLY A 96 -9.76 9.26 -20.15
N SER A 97 -8.51 9.53 -19.96
CA SER A 97 -7.42 8.73 -20.58
C SER A 97 -6.61 8.08 -19.47
N PRO A 98 -6.16 6.83 -19.63
CA PRO A 98 -5.22 6.27 -18.68
C PRO A 98 -3.96 7.13 -18.65
N THR A 99 -3.44 7.36 -17.46
CA THR A 99 -2.07 7.83 -17.37
C THR A 99 -1.16 6.69 -17.80
N LEU A 100 -0.32 6.91 -18.79
CA LEU A 100 0.58 5.89 -19.29
C LEU A 100 1.94 6.48 -19.67
N GLY A 101 2.95 5.63 -19.62
CA GLY A 101 4.26 5.97 -20.13
C GLY A 101 5.28 4.87 -19.93
N VAL A 102 6.45 5.11 -20.46
CA VAL A 102 7.60 4.22 -20.37
C VAL A 102 8.74 4.96 -19.71
N SER A 103 9.38 4.32 -18.73
CA SER A 103 10.70 4.74 -18.25
C SER A 103 11.77 3.76 -18.71
N ILE A 104 12.89 4.29 -19.16
CA ILE A 104 14.07 3.55 -19.60
C ILE A 104 15.23 3.94 -18.69
N ARG A 105 15.92 2.95 -18.14
CA ARG A 105 17.01 3.14 -17.20
C ARG A 105 18.25 2.42 -17.69
N ILE A 106 19.42 3.04 -17.55
CA ILE A 106 20.72 2.44 -17.76
C ILE A 106 21.58 2.55 -16.50
N PHE A 107 22.52 1.64 -16.34
CA PHE A 107 23.63 1.76 -15.41
C PHE A 107 24.92 1.98 -16.23
N ASP A 108 25.63 3.09 -15.98
CA ASP A 108 26.81 3.47 -16.76
C ASP A 108 28.13 2.85 -16.25
N GLY A 109 28.04 2.02 -15.20
CA GLY A 109 29.18 1.44 -14.46
C GLY A 109 29.36 2.03 -13.07
N ALA A 110 28.81 3.20 -12.79
CA ALA A 110 28.91 3.86 -11.48
C ALA A 110 27.61 4.50 -11.00
N SER A 111 26.69 4.85 -11.90
CA SER A 111 25.42 5.51 -11.57
C SER A 111 24.30 5.02 -12.47
N PHE A 112 23.07 5.12 -11.96
CA PHE A 112 21.85 4.93 -12.75
C PHE A 112 21.44 6.26 -13.42
N HIS A 113 21.07 6.18 -14.70
CA HIS A 113 20.45 7.26 -15.45
C HIS A 113 19.10 6.79 -15.98
N GLU A 114 18.11 7.62 -15.90
CA GLU A 114 16.73 7.28 -16.27
C GLU A 114 16.09 8.40 -17.07
N THR A 115 15.29 8.04 -18.06
CA THR A 115 14.41 8.94 -18.79
C THR A 115 13.00 8.35 -18.83
N ALA A 116 11.99 9.20 -18.90
CA ALA A 116 10.60 8.78 -18.96
C ALA A 116 9.85 9.56 -20.04
N VAL A 117 8.95 8.87 -20.74
CA VAL A 117 8.12 9.45 -21.81
C VAL A 117 6.67 9.02 -21.62
N GLY A 118 5.73 9.96 -21.72
CA GLY A 118 4.27 9.73 -21.63
C GLY A 118 3.70 9.15 -22.93
N SER A 119 4.40 8.19 -23.53
CA SER A 119 4.01 7.53 -24.78
C SER A 119 4.63 6.14 -24.87
N ALA A 120 3.93 5.24 -25.56
CA ALA A 120 4.44 3.92 -25.95
C ALA A 120 4.70 3.81 -27.46
N SER A 121 4.72 4.93 -28.19
CA SER A 121 5.02 4.92 -29.63
C SER A 121 6.50 4.59 -29.89
N PRO A 122 6.84 3.75 -30.87
CA PRO A 122 8.22 3.40 -31.19
C PRO A 122 9.12 4.63 -31.38
N GLN A 123 8.64 5.66 -32.07
CA GLN A 123 9.38 6.90 -32.28
C GLN A 123 9.79 7.58 -30.97
N ALA A 124 8.87 7.70 -30.00
CA ALA A 124 9.17 8.32 -28.71
C ALA A 124 10.13 7.46 -27.87
N LEU A 125 9.97 6.14 -27.94
CA LEU A 125 10.83 5.19 -27.21
C LEU A 125 12.27 5.21 -27.74
N HIS A 126 12.46 5.19 -29.07
CA HIS A 126 13.78 5.30 -29.69
C HIS A 126 14.45 6.66 -29.40
N ALA A 127 13.68 7.75 -29.43
CA ALA A 127 14.21 9.07 -29.07
C ALA A 127 14.72 9.13 -27.62
N ALA A 128 13.97 8.52 -26.69
CA ALA A 128 14.36 8.41 -25.28
C ALA A 128 15.63 7.54 -25.11
N ALA A 129 15.69 6.39 -25.77
CA ALA A 129 16.87 5.51 -25.77
C ALA A 129 18.12 6.23 -26.36
N ALA A 130 17.96 6.95 -27.47
CA ALA A 130 19.03 7.74 -28.08
C ALA A 130 19.56 8.84 -27.15
N ALA A 131 18.68 9.44 -26.33
CA ALA A 131 19.08 10.40 -25.30
C ALA A 131 20.00 9.75 -24.24
N LEU A 132 19.64 8.56 -23.76
CA LEU A 132 20.48 7.80 -22.80
C LEU A 132 21.81 7.35 -23.42
N LYS A 133 21.83 7.00 -24.70
CA LYS A 133 23.07 6.63 -25.41
C LYS A 133 24.13 7.75 -25.44
N ARG A 134 23.74 8.99 -25.18
CA ARG A 134 24.75 10.11 -25.07
C ARG A 134 25.54 10.06 -23.76
N THR A 135 25.07 9.29 -22.75
CA THR A 135 25.82 9.06 -21.52
C THR A 135 27.15 8.34 -21.80
N THR A 136 28.22 8.76 -21.14
CA THR A 136 29.53 8.12 -21.28
C THR A 136 29.62 6.96 -20.29
N PRO A 137 29.89 5.72 -20.74
CA PRO A 137 30.13 4.61 -19.83
C PRO A 137 31.36 4.86 -18.96
N ARG A 138 31.30 4.35 -17.73
CA ARG A 138 32.40 4.40 -16.76
C ARG A 138 32.87 2.98 -16.44
N ALA A 139 34.09 2.84 -15.94
CA ALA A 139 34.59 1.54 -15.51
C ALA A 139 33.67 0.96 -14.40
N ALA A 140 33.20 -0.28 -14.59
CA ALA A 140 32.25 -0.94 -13.71
C ALA A 140 32.96 -1.75 -12.60
N ASP A 141 34.12 -1.33 -12.14
CA ASP A 141 34.98 -2.13 -11.25
C ASP A 141 34.46 -2.17 -9.80
N ARG A 142 33.64 -1.18 -9.44
CA ARG A 142 33.18 -1.04 -8.04
C ARG A 142 31.82 -1.69 -7.77
N TYR A 143 30.91 -1.66 -8.73
CA TYR A 143 29.53 -2.11 -8.53
C TYR A 143 29.12 -3.12 -9.59
N ARG A 144 28.57 -4.24 -9.13
CA ARG A 144 28.06 -5.29 -10.00
C ARG A 144 26.54 -5.40 -9.78
N ILE A 145 25.78 -5.27 -10.86
CA ILE A 145 24.34 -5.55 -10.83
C ILE A 145 24.13 -7.05 -10.92
N GLU A 146 23.49 -7.60 -9.91
CA GLU A 146 23.02 -8.99 -9.93
C GLU A 146 21.82 -9.10 -10.88
N ARG A 147 21.93 -9.95 -11.91
CA ARG A 147 20.82 -10.26 -12.80
C ARG A 147 20.00 -11.39 -12.23
N LEU A 148 18.69 -11.19 -12.26
CA LEU A 148 17.75 -12.23 -11.88
C LEU A 148 17.69 -13.35 -12.94
N PRO A 149 17.33 -14.59 -12.61
CA PRO A 149 17.18 -15.68 -13.57
C PRO A 149 16.21 -15.35 -14.68
N TYR A 150 16.38 -15.97 -15.86
CA TYR A 150 15.47 -15.77 -16.98
C TYR A 150 14.03 -16.10 -16.60
N LEU A 151 13.10 -15.21 -16.96
CA LEU A 151 11.66 -15.42 -16.80
C LEU A 151 10.88 -14.60 -17.84
N GLN A 152 9.96 -15.27 -18.52
CA GLN A 152 8.96 -14.64 -19.37
C GLN A 152 7.58 -15.08 -18.90
N GLN A 153 6.78 -14.14 -18.36
CA GLN A 153 5.48 -14.48 -17.79
C GLN A 153 4.53 -13.28 -17.77
N THR A 154 3.24 -13.60 -17.85
CA THR A 154 2.14 -12.62 -17.72
C THR A 154 1.22 -13.06 -16.58
N TRP A 155 0.78 -12.10 -15.78
CA TRP A 155 -0.15 -12.31 -14.65
C TRP A 155 -1.38 -11.42 -14.80
N ARG A 156 -2.49 -11.89 -14.24
CA ARG A 156 -3.73 -11.12 -14.11
C ARG A 156 -4.30 -11.30 -12.71
N THR A 157 -4.99 -10.29 -12.20
CA THR A 157 -5.80 -10.44 -10.98
C THR A 157 -6.84 -11.52 -11.20
N VAL A 158 -6.91 -12.47 -10.27
CA VAL A 158 -7.99 -13.48 -10.24
C VAL A 158 -9.23 -12.82 -9.65
N MET A 159 -10.36 -12.92 -10.34
CA MET A 159 -11.64 -12.31 -9.97
C MET A 159 -12.75 -13.32 -10.18
N GLU A 160 -13.73 -13.35 -9.27
CA GLU A 160 -14.96 -14.14 -9.46
C GLU A 160 -15.95 -13.41 -10.37
N ARG A 161 -16.03 -12.09 -10.28
CA ARG A 161 -16.95 -11.24 -11.02
C ARG A 161 -16.21 -10.07 -11.67
N ASP A 162 -15.80 -10.28 -12.93
CA ASP A 162 -15.07 -9.25 -13.69
C ASP A 162 -15.94 -7.98 -13.85
N PRO A 163 -15.48 -6.81 -13.36
CA PRO A 163 -16.18 -5.55 -13.55
C PRO A 163 -16.40 -5.19 -15.03
N ALA A 164 -15.51 -5.59 -15.92
CA ALA A 164 -15.63 -5.31 -17.34
C ALA A 164 -16.77 -6.11 -18.03
N ALA A 165 -17.19 -7.22 -17.44
CA ALA A 165 -18.29 -8.02 -17.95
C ALA A 165 -19.69 -7.40 -17.65
N LEU A 166 -19.77 -6.43 -16.74
CA LEU A 166 -21.03 -5.79 -16.37
C LEU A 166 -21.09 -4.36 -16.92
N PRO A 167 -22.15 -3.98 -17.67
CA PRO A 167 -22.33 -2.60 -18.13
C PRO A 167 -22.26 -1.59 -16.98
N LEU A 168 -21.77 -0.37 -17.27
CA LEU A 168 -21.61 0.67 -16.28
C LEU A 168 -22.94 1.05 -15.59
N ALA A 169 -24.05 1.05 -16.35
CA ALA A 169 -25.38 1.29 -15.79
C ALA A 169 -25.78 0.25 -14.73
N ASP A 170 -25.47 -1.01 -14.98
CA ASP A 170 -25.79 -2.11 -14.05
C ASP A 170 -24.90 -2.06 -12.81
N ARG A 171 -23.61 -1.73 -12.96
CA ARG A 171 -22.72 -1.46 -11.81
C ARG A 171 -23.23 -0.31 -10.97
N ALA A 172 -23.76 0.73 -11.60
CA ALA A 172 -24.35 1.88 -10.92
C ALA A 172 -25.67 1.52 -10.22
N ALA A 173 -26.45 0.58 -10.75
CA ALA A 173 -27.67 0.08 -10.10
C ALA A 173 -27.37 -0.78 -8.86
N LEU A 174 -26.31 -1.59 -8.87
CA LEU A 174 -25.85 -2.29 -7.66
C LEU A 174 -25.54 -1.31 -6.53
N LEU A 175 -24.94 -0.17 -6.85
CA LEU A 175 -24.59 0.85 -5.83
C LEU A 175 -25.85 1.51 -5.24
N ASP A 176 -26.95 1.63 -5.98
CA ASP A 176 -28.22 2.15 -5.45
C ASP A 176 -28.80 1.19 -4.37
N GLN A 177 -28.67 -0.13 -4.57
CA GLN A 177 -29.09 -1.13 -3.58
C GLN A 177 -28.24 -1.03 -2.32
N GLU A 178 -26.90 -0.92 -2.44
CA GLU A 178 -26.00 -0.75 -1.31
C GLU A 178 -26.27 0.56 -0.56
N PHE A 179 -26.52 1.66 -1.29
CA PHE A 179 -26.88 2.93 -0.68
C PHE A 179 -28.17 2.82 0.13
N ALA A 180 -29.20 2.16 -0.40
CA ALA A 180 -30.48 1.99 0.31
C ALA A 180 -30.30 1.24 1.66
N ARG A 181 -29.41 0.24 1.70
CA ARG A 181 -29.07 -0.51 2.93
C ARG A 181 -28.29 0.35 3.94
N CYS A 182 -27.36 1.17 3.47
CA CYS A 182 -26.54 2.03 4.32
C CYS A 182 -27.27 3.28 4.79
N ASN A 183 -28.25 3.79 3.99
CA ASN A 183 -28.97 5.00 4.30
C ASN A 183 -29.81 4.81 5.57
N TRP A 184 -29.51 5.59 6.60
CA TRP A 184 -30.12 5.49 7.91
C TRP A 184 -30.90 6.77 8.23
N ASP A 185 -32.19 6.61 8.57
CA ASP A 185 -33.09 7.72 8.95
C ASP A 185 -32.92 8.04 10.45
N ASP A 186 -31.79 8.66 10.76
CA ASP A 186 -31.47 9.18 12.10
C ASP A 186 -31.25 10.69 11.96
N PRO A 187 -31.91 11.53 12.79
CA PRO A 187 -31.86 12.99 12.67
C PRO A 187 -30.45 13.57 12.88
N ARG A 188 -29.53 12.82 13.49
CA ARG A 188 -28.14 13.22 13.65
C ARG A 188 -27.33 13.03 12.36
N VAL A 189 -27.75 12.11 11.47
CA VAL A 189 -27.06 11.80 10.22
C VAL A 189 -27.34 12.83 9.14
N ARG A 190 -26.32 13.54 8.69
CA ARG A 190 -26.40 14.56 7.65
C ARG A 190 -26.02 14.05 6.26
N SER A 191 -25.12 13.10 6.19
CA SER A 191 -24.65 12.53 4.94
C SER A 191 -24.40 11.03 5.07
N VAL A 192 -24.87 10.30 4.08
CA VAL A 192 -24.48 8.92 3.81
C VAL A 192 -23.97 8.86 2.39
N ARG A 193 -22.86 8.19 2.17
CA ARG A 193 -22.27 7.96 0.85
C ARG A 193 -21.79 6.53 0.74
N VAL A 194 -22.08 5.91 -0.41
CA VAL A 194 -21.47 4.65 -0.81
C VAL A 194 -20.74 4.89 -2.13
N SER A 195 -19.57 4.32 -2.27
CA SER A 195 -18.77 4.43 -3.51
C SER A 195 -18.07 3.13 -3.84
N THR A 196 -17.90 2.90 -5.14
CA THR A 196 -17.07 1.83 -5.69
C THR A 196 -16.08 2.44 -6.66
N ASP A 197 -14.81 2.25 -6.37
CA ASP A 197 -13.69 2.67 -7.22
C ASP A 197 -13.03 1.41 -7.78
N ILE A 198 -12.88 1.36 -9.10
CA ILE A 198 -12.23 0.26 -9.81
C ILE A 198 -11.06 0.85 -10.58
N VAL A 199 -9.86 0.38 -10.30
CA VAL A 199 -8.63 0.85 -10.93
C VAL A 199 -7.93 -0.34 -11.58
N GLU A 200 -7.67 -0.26 -12.86
CA GLU A 200 -6.85 -1.21 -13.59
C GLU A 200 -5.45 -0.62 -13.79
N THR A 201 -4.43 -1.41 -13.52
CA THR A 201 -3.04 -1.06 -13.77
C THR A 201 -2.37 -2.15 -14.60
N GLN A 202 -1.83 -1.75 -15.73
CA GLN A 202 -1.01 -2.60 -16.62
C GLN A 202 0.46 -2.26 -16.37
N ARG A 203 1.29 -3.29 -16.20
CA ARG A 203 2.73 -3.15 -16.02
C ARG A 203 3.48 -4.07 -16.97
N VAL A 204 4.55 -3.55 -17.53
CA VAL A 204 5.56 -4.33 -18.27
C VAL A 204 6.91 -4.00 -17.68
N PHE A 205 7.74 -5.01 -17.50
CA PHE A 205 9.15 -4.86 -17.17
C PHE A 205 9.99 -5.71 -18.12
N VAL A 206 11.06 -5.11 -18.66
CA VAL A 206 12.01 -5.78 -19.53
C VAL A 206 13.42 -5.45 -19.11
N ASP A 207 14.23 -6.48 -18.94
CA ASP A 207 15.69 -6.43 -18.99
C ASP A 207 16.19 -7.59 -19.88
N ARG A 208 17.47 -7.87 -19.90
CA ARG A 208 18.04 -8.94 -20.72
C ARG A 208 17.53 -10.34 -20.34
N THR A 209 17.14 -10.55 -19.11
CA THR A 209 16.71 -11.85 -18.55
C THR A 209 15.24 -11.91 -18.22
N ARG A 210 14.55 -10.78 -18.18
CA ARG A 210 13.15 -10.68 -17.75
C ARG A 210 12.29 -10.04 -18.83
N ARG A 211 11.13 -10.69 -19.12
CA ARG A 211 10.06 -10.17 -19.97
C ARG A 211 8.75 -10.40 -19.24
N LEU A 212 8.39 -9.45 -18.40
CA LEU A 212 7.29 -9.60 -17.46
C LEU A 212 6.15 -8.65 -17.78
N ALA A 213 4.92 -9.12 -17.66
CA ALA A 213 3.72 -8.30 -17.80
C ALA A 213 2.70 -8.64 -16.72
N SER A 214 1.93 -7.65 -16.27
CA SER A 214 0.80 -7.87 -15.37
C SER A 214 -0.35 -6.91 -15.64
N VAL A 215 -1.57 -7.40 -15.45
CA VAL A 215 -2.81 -6.60 -15.41
C VAL A 215 -3.40 -6.80 -14.02
N SER A 216 -3.42 -5.76 -13.22
CA SER A 216 -4.00 -5.81 -11.88
C SER A 216 -5.26 -4.94 -11.81
N THR A 217 -6.33 -5.51 -11.29
CA THR A 217 -7.58 -4.82 -10.98
C THR A 217 -7.68 -4.64 -9.48
N MET A 218 -7.79 -3.39 -9.05
CA MET A 218 -8.00 -2.99 -7.65
C MET A 218 -9.43 -2.49 -7.50
N LEU A 219 -10.19 -3.08 -6.60
CA LEU A 219 -11.51 -2.59 -6.24
C LEU A 219 -11.48 -2.01 -4.82
N SER A 220 -12.14 -0.87 -4.65
CA SER A 220 -12.42 -0.25 -3.36
C SER A 220 -13.92 0.00 -3.24
N HIS A 221 -14.57 -0.60 -2.26
CA HIS A 221 -15.98 -0.37 -1.95
C HIS A 221 -16.09 0.23 -0.56
N THR A 222 -16.76 1.37 -0.44
CA THR A 222 -16.73 2.20 0.77
C THR A 222 -18.13 2.65 1.15
N GLY A 223 -18.49 2.48 2.42
CA GLY A 223 -19.61 3.13 3.08
C GLY A 223 -19.12 4.20 4.06
N PHE A 224 -19.70 5.38 3.98
CA PHE A 224 -19.37 6.51 4.85
C PHE A 224 -20.63 7.16 5.38
N MET A 225 -20.62 7.49 6.68
CA MET A 225 -21.68 8.18 7.38
C MET A 225 -21.09 9.35 8.16
N PHE A 226 -21.75 10.51 8.11
CA PHE A 226 -21.34 11.72 8.81
C PHE A 226 -22.54 12.49 9.33
N GLY A 227 -22.38 13.13 10.48
CA GLY A 227 -23.40 13.95 11.08
C GLY A 227 -22.97 14.64 12.36
N PHE A 228 -23.96 15.09 13.16
CA PHE A 228 -23.71 15.83 14.39
C PHE A 228 -24.74 15.49 15.45
N ASP A 229 -24.32 15.49 16.72
CA ASP A 229 -25.20 15.57 17.88
C ASP A 229 -24.71 16.67 18.81
N LYS A 230 -25.58 17.64 19.13
CA LYS A 230 -25.29 18.77 20.03
C LYS A 230 -23.96 19.48 19.70
N GLY A 231 -23.67 19.63 18.40
CA GLY A 231 -22.45 20.29 17.92
C GLY A 231 -21.20 19.36 17.84
N LYS A 232 -21.25 18.15 18.37
CA LYS A 232 -20.18 17.16 18.23
C LYS A 232 -20.30 16.43 16.89
N PRO A 233 -19.24 16.37 16.07
CA PRO A 233 -19.26 15.61 14.82
C PRO A 233 -19.17 14.11 15.10
N GLY A 234 -19.91 13.33 14.32
CA GLY A 234 -19.85 11.88 14.30
C GLY A 234 -19.58 11.36 12.90
N PHE A 235 -18.88 10.25 12.79
CA PHE A 235 -18.62 9.57 11.53
C PHE A 235 -18.51 8.06 11.72
N GLY A 236 -19.01 7.33 10.72
CA GLY A 236 -18.79 5.90 10.55
C GLY A 236 -18.13 5.65 9.19
N PHE A 237 -17.30 4.63 9.13
CA PHE A 237 -16.56 4.29 7.92
C PHE A 237 -16.34 2.80 7.81
N ARG A 238 -16.68 2.24 6.64
CA ARG A 238 -16.37 0.86 6.28
C ARG A 238 -15.86 0.81 4.87
N ARG A 239 -14.89 -0.08 4.64
CA ARG A 239 -14.38 -0.28 3.27
C ARG A 239 -13.89 -1.71 3.09
N HIS A 240 -14.12 -2.23 1.89
CA HIS A 240 -13.46 -3.40 1.37
C HIS A 240 -12.53 -2.95 0.24
N VAL A 241 -11.26 -3.29 0.31
CA VAL A 241 -10.27 -2.89 -0.72
C VAL A 241 -9.32 -4.05 -0.97
N GLY A 242 -9.15 -4.41 -2.23
CA GLY A 242 -8.25 -5.49 -2.60
C GLY A 242 -8.13 -5.67 -4.11
N GLN A 243 -7.24 -6.55 -4.50
CA GLN A 243 -7.15 -7.02 -5.88
C GLN A 243 -8.22 -8.08 -6.10
N ALA A 244 -9.38 -7.64 -6.61
CA ALA A 244 -10.57 -8.45 -6.77
C ALA A 244 -11.51 -7.80 -7.79
N GLY A 245 -12.59 -8.51 -8.13
CA GLY A 245 -13.70 -8.01 -8.93
C GLY A 245 -14.89 -7.52 -8.10
N LEU A 246 -16.08 -7.54 -8.71
CA LEU A 246 -17.32 -7.04 -8.09
C LEU A 246 -17.78 -7.89 -6.88
N GLU A 247 -17.19 -9.05 -6.62
CA GLU A 247 -17.41 -9.83 -5.40
C GLU A 247 -17.07 -9.04 -4.14
N LEU A 248 -16.16 -8.08 -4.24
CA LEU A 248 -15.76 -7.19 -3.13
C LEU A 248 -16.68 -5.97 -2.96
N ALA A 249 -17.56 -5.69 -3.95
CA ALA A 249 -18.42 -4.50 -3.97
C ALA A 249 -19.70 -4.68 -3.15
N HIS A 250 -19.58 -5.12 -1.89
CA HIS A 250 -20.71 -5.36 -1.00
C HIS A 250 -20.30 -5.16 0.46
N LEU A 251 -21.12 -4.43 1.23
CA LEU A 251 -21.04 -4.34 2.68
C LEU A 251 -22.07 -5.31 3.28
N ASN A 252 -21.63 -6.30 4.02
CA ASN A 252 -22.54 -7.22 4.70
C ASN A 252 -23.29 -6.53 5.86
N ASP A 253 -24.25 -7.20 6.48
CA ASP A 253 -25.07 -6.59 7.53
C ASP A 253 -24.25 -6.21 8.76
N ALA A 254 -23.21 -6.98 9.09
CA ALA A 254 -22.30 -6.65 10.20
C ALA A 254 -21.47 -5.38 9.90
N ASP A 255 -21.06 -5.15 8.63
CA ASP A 255 -20.41 -3.92 8.23
C ASP A 255 -21.32 -2.71 8.39
N ILE A 256 -22.59 -2.85 8.00
CA ILE A 256 -23.58 -1.78 8.11
C ILE A 256 -23.90 -1.48 9.57
N GLU A 257 -24.07 -2.52 10.40
CA GLU A 257 -24.26 -2.35 11.84
C GLU A 257 -23.07 -1.65 12.48
N LYS A 258 -21.86 -2.08 12.14
CA LYS A 258 -20.64 -1.45 12.66
C LYS A 258 -20.47 -0.01 12.13
N LEU A 259 -20.85 0.28 10.88
CA LEU A 259 -20.86 1.64 10.33
C LEU A 259 -21.73 2.58 11.19
N ARG A 260 -22.93 2.14 11.56
CA ARG A 260 -23.88 2.87 12.42
C ARG A 260 -23.36 3.00 13.85
N LYS A 261 -22.85 1.90 14.40
CA LYS A 261 -22.27 1.88 15.75
C LYS A 261 -21.10 2.85 15.86
N ASP A 262 -20.17 2.83 14.93
CA ASP A 262 -19.01 3.73 14.94
C ASP A 262 -19.44 5.20 14.84
N PHE A 263 -20.47 5.51 14.03
CA PHE A 263 -21.06 6.85 13.99
C PHE A 263 -21.59 7.27 15.36
N VAL A 264 -22.36 6.43 16.04
CA VAL A 264 -22.93 6.74 17.37
C VAL A 264 -21.83 6.89 18.42
N GLU A 265 -20.89 5.96 18.47
CA GLU A 265 -19.78 5.99 19.44
C GLU A 265 -18.91 7.24 19.26
N SER A 266 -18.65 7.66 18.02
CA SER A 266 -17.84 8.85 17.73
C SER A 266 -18.44 10.15 18.23
N LEU A 267 -19.76 10.21 18.44
CA LEU A 267 -20.45 11.37 19.03
C LEU A 267 -20.18 11.54 20.54
N SER A 268 -19.75 10.49 21.24
CA SER A 268 -19.58 10.47 22.70
C SER A 268 -18.12 10.31 23.17
N THR A 269 -17.16 10.40 22.25
CA THR A 269 -15.74 10.26 22.61
C THR A 269 -15.21 11.44 23.41
N GLU A 270 -14.22 11.14 24.29
CA GLU A 270 -13.49 12.11 25.09
C GLU A 270 -12.02 12.15 24.65
N PRO A 271 -11.27 13.23 24.91
CA PRO A 271 -9.81 13.23 24.80
C PRO A 271 -9.17 12.19 25.75
N VAL A 272 -8.19 11.43 25.29
CA VAL A 272 -7.45 10.55 26.18
C VAL A 272 -6.54 11.37 27.10
N PRO A 273 -6.51 11.09 28.42
CA PRO A 273 -5.50 11.70 29.31
C PRO A 273 -4.09 11.26 28.87
N ALA A 274 -3.17 12.21 28.73
CA ALA A 274 -1.80 11.91 28.38
C ALA A 274 -1.13 11.07 29.48
N GLY A 275 -0.49 9.97 29.12
CA GLY A 275 0.16 9.09 30.08
C GLY A 275 0.84 7.90 29.43
N GLU A 276 1.49 7.10 30.26
CA GLU A 276 2.01 5.79 29.87
C GLU A 276 1.01 4.72 30.32
N TYR A 277 0.63 3.84 29.38
CA TYR A 277 -0.40 2.85 29.58
C TYR A 277 0.07 1.45 29.20
N GLU A 278 -0.39 0.44 29.91
CA GLU A 278 -0.50 -0.90 29.37
C GLU A 278 -1.57 -0.89 28.28
N VAL A 279 -1.25 -1.40 27.10
CA VAL A 279 -2.13 -1.33 25.94
C VAL A 279 -2.28 -2.69 25.25
N VAL A 280 -3.47 -2.93 24.72
CA VAL A 280 -3.71 -3.95 23.72
C VAL A 280 -4.02 -3.24 22.40
N PHE A 281 -3.22 -3.51 21.40
CA PHE A 281 -3.46 -3.07 20.03
C PHE A 281 -4.32 -4.11 19.31
N ALA A 282 -5.44 -3.68 18.74
CA ALA A 282 -6.18 -4.48 17.76
C ALA A 282 -5.35 -4.67 16.49
N PRO A 283 -5.66 -5.67 15.64
CA PRO A 283 -4.88 -6.04 14.47
C PRO A 283 -4.54 -4.88 13.52
N GLU A 284 -5.46 -3.95 13.29
CA GLU A 284 -5.25 -2.79 12.45
C GLU A 284 -4.26 -1.78 13.06
N VAL A 285 -4.23 -1.66 14.39
CA VAL A 285 -3.27 -0.79 15.11
C VAL A 285 -1.90 -1.45 15.16
N SER A 286 -1.83 -2.77 15.36
CA SER A 286 -0.57 -3.51 15.27
C SER A 286 0.02 -3.43 13.85
N GLY A 287 -0.84 -3.48 12.82
CA GLY A 287 -0.42 -3.26 11.43
C GLY A 287 0.18 -1.87 11.22
N LEU A 288 -0.41 -0.83 11.80
CA LEU A 288 0.15 0.51 11.74
C LEU A 288 1.51 0.60 12.45
N LEU A 289 1.66 -0.06 13.61
CA LEU A 289 2.95 -0.19 14.28
C LEU A 289 3.97 -0.92 13.39
N ALA A 290 3.61 -2.02 12.73
CA ALA A 290 4.49 -2.73 11.80
C ALA A 290 4.99 -1.81 10.68
N HIS A 291 4.07 -1.05 10.07
CA HIS A 291 4.32 -0.13 8.97
C HIS A 291 5.26 1.00 9.37
N GLU A 292 4.96 1.69 10.47
CA GLU A 292 5.71 2.88 10.88
C GLU A 292 7.02 2.54 11.62
N SER A 293 7.17 1.32 12.15
CA SER A 293 8.41 0.94 12.85
C SER A 293 9.46 0.38 11.90
N PHE A 294 9.36 -0.92 11.58
CA PHE A 294 10.28 -1.65 10.72
C PHE A 294 9.77 -1.81 9.28
N GLY A 295 8.77 -1.04 8.86
CA GLY A 295 8.44 -0.82 7.47
C GLY A 295 9.33 0.28 6.89
N HIS A 296 9.07 1.54 7.23
CA HIS A 296 9.86 2.68 6.77
C HIS A 296 11.31 2.66 7.28
N GLY A 297 11.52 2.26 8.53
CA GLY A 297 12.84 2.27 9.17
C GLY A 297 13.87 1.34 8.51
N VAL A 298 13.46 0.45 7.61
CA VAL A 298 14.35 -0.50 6.95
C VAL A 298 14.34 -0.41 5.42
N GLU A 299 13.75 0.65 4.86
CA GLU A 299 13.84 0.95 3.43
C GLU A 299 15.28 1.36 3.08
N MET A 300 16.00 0.52 2.34
CA MET A 300 17.45 0.54 2.26
C MET A 300 18.03 1.68 1.40
N ASP A 301 17.21 2.39 0.63
CA ASP A 301 17.61 3.64 -0.01
C ASP A 301 17.96 4.74 1.02
N GLN A 302 17.45 4.64 2.27
CA GLN A 302 17.85 5.48 3.40
C GLN A 302 19.24 5.09 3.94
N PHE A 303 19.60 3.79 3.88
CA PHE A 303 20.94 3.33 4.26
C PHE A 303 22.01 3.87 3.33
N VAL A 304 21.73 3.93 2.02
CA VAL A 304 22.64 4.55 1.02
C VAL A 304 22.91 6.01 1.36
N LYS A 305 21.93 6.70 1.93
CA LYS A 305 22.01 8.12 2.29
C LYS A 305 22.49 8.37 3.72
N ASP A 306 22.80 7.30 4.46
CA ASP A 306 23.14 7.34 5.88
C ASP A 306 22.07 8.03 6.76
N ARG A 307 20.79 7.69 6.49
CA ARG A 307 19.61 8.28 7.12
C ARG A 307 18.71 7.28 7.86
N ALA A 308 19.22 6.09 8.15
CA ALA A 308 18.47 5.08 8.89
C ALA A 308 19.31 4.47 10.01
N LYS A 309 18.89 4.69 11.25
CA LYS A 309 19.54 4.18 12.44
C LYS A 309 19.52 2.66 12.51
N SER A 310 18.49 2.03 11.94
CA SER A 310 18.34 0.57 11.86
C SER A 310 19.53 -0.15 11.20
N ARG A 311 20.28 0.54 10.34
CA ARG A 311 21.52 0.00 9.73
C ARG A 311 22.51 -0.54 10.76
N GLU A 312 22.60 0.08 11.94
CA GLU A 312 23.51 -0.32 13.01
C GLU A 312 23.04 -1.58 13.75
N PHE A 313 21.81 -2.01 13.51
CA PHE A 313 21.13 -3.09 14.23
C PHE A 313 20.89 -4.35 13.40
N LEU A 314 21.41 -4.40 12.18
CA LEU A 314 21.34 -5.62 11.38
C LEU A 314 22.00 -6.79 12.14
N ASN A 315 21.30 -7.92 12.22
CA ASN A 315 21.64 -9.12 13.02
C ASN A 315 21.69 -8.88 14.54
N LYS A 316 21.02 -7.84 15.05
CA LYS A 316 20.92 -7.54 16.49
C LYS A 316 19.47 -7.58 16.98
N PRO A 317 19.24 -7.78 18.29
CA PRO A 317 17.91 -7.66 18.88
C PRO A 317 17.35 -6.24 18.73
N VAL A 318 16.08 -6.15 18.28
CA VAL A 318 15.34 -4.89 18.10
C VAL A 318 13.91 -4.97 18.62
N ALA A 319 13.47 -6.16 19.03
CA ALA A 319 12.13 -6.43 19.51
C ALA A 319 12.13 -7.57 20.53
N SER A 320 10.98 -7.78 21.18
CA SER A 320 10.74 -9.00 21.96
C SER A 320 10.93 -10.25 21.10
N LYS A 321 11.41 -11.35 21.70
CA LYS A 321 11.54 -12.65 21.01
C LYS A 321 10.23 -13.22 20.46
N LEU A 322 9.09 -12.67 20.88
CA LEU A 322 7.77 -13.04 20.37
C LEU A 322 7.48 -12.43 19.00
N VAL A 323 8.32 -11.48 18.55
CA VAL A 323 8.06 -10.67 17.35
C VAL A 323 8.76 -11.26 16.14
N THR A 324 7.97 -11.64 15.15
CA THR A 324 8.41 -11.87 13.77
C THR A 324 7.62 -10.91 12.87
N LEU A 325 8.31 -10.15 12.01
CA LEU A 325 7.74 -9.15 11.11
C LEU A 325 8.18 -9.41 9.69
N LEU A 326 7.23 -9.35 8.76
CA LEU A 326 7.44 -9.63 7.35
C LEU A 326 6.92 -8.49 6.47
N ASP A 327 7.47 -8.42 5.26
CA ASP A 327 6.86 -7.74 4.12
C ASP A 327 6.66 -8.76 3.00
N ASP A 328 5.41 -8.97 2.57
CA ASP A 328 5.08 -10.02 1.60
C ASP A 328 4.16 -9.53 0.48
N PRO A 329 4.72 -9.19 -0.70
CA PRO A 329 3.92 -8.79 -1.85
C PRO A 329 3.13 -9.93 -2.50
N SER A 330 3.30 -11.19 -2.07
CA SER A 330 2.61 -12.35 -2.65
C SER A 330 1.27 -12.67 -2.00
N VAL A 331 0.86 -11.95 -0.94
CA VAL A 331 -0.43 -12.17 -0.27
C VAL A 331 -1.59 -11.99 -1.24
N ALA A 332 -2.35 -13.06 -1.46
CA ALA A 332 -3.43 -13.06 -2.44
C ALA A 332 -4.50 -12.00 -2.12
N GLY A 333 -4.91 -11.23 -3.13
CA GLY A 333 -5.99 -10.24 -3.02
C GLY A 333 -5.66 -8.98 -2.21
N ALA A 334 -4.52 -8.92 -1.51
CA ALA A 334 -4.18 -7.75 -0.70
C ALA A 334 -3.85 -6.53 -1.58
N ARG A 335 -4.16 -5.33 -1.05
CA ARG A 335 -3.97 -4.08 -1.78
C ARG A 335 -2.51 -3.81 -2.15
N GLY A 336 -1.55 -4.17 -1.30
CA GLY A 336 -0.13 -3.98 -1.51
C GLY A 336 0.55 -5.04 -2.38
N SER A 337 -0.19 -6.06 -2.84
CA SER A 337 0.36 -7.18 -3.59
C SER A 337 0.63 -6.86 -5.06
N TYR A 338 1.55 -7.60 -5.65
CA TYR A 338 1.89 -7.57 -7.08
C TYR A 338 2.63 -8.86 -7.47
N ALA A 339 2.67 -9.17 -8.75
CA ALA A 339 3.36 -10.35 -9.25
C ALA A 339 4.89 -10.16 -9.29
N PHE A 340 5.32 -8.94 -9.60
CA PHE A 340 6.71 -8.50 -9.62
C PHE A 340 6.79 -7.00 -9.30
N ASP A 341 7.89 -6.56 -8.72
CA ASP A 341 8.14 -5.15 -8.43
C ASP A 341 8.50 -4.35 -9.69
N ASP A 342 8.61 -3.03 -9.57
CA ASP A 342 8.91 -2.14 -10.69
C ASP A 342 10.36 -2.27 -11.20
N GLU A 343 11.13 -3.22 -10.70
CA GLU A 343 12.50 -3.57 -11.12
C GLU A 343 12.64 -5.06 -11.49
N GLY A 344 11.50 -5.76 -11.68
CA GLY A 344 11.43 -7.11 -12.21
C GLY A 344 11.72 -8.23 -11.22
N ALA A 345 11.82 -7.95 -9.91
CA ALA A 345 11.90 -8.99 -8.90
C ALA A 345 10.51 -9.61 -8.65
N THR A 346 10.39 -10.93 -8.80
CA THR A 346 9.15 -11.66 -8.52
C THR A 346 8.82 -11.64 -7.05
N SER A 347 7.52 -11.55 -6.73
CA SER A 347 7.01 -11.49 -5.37
C SER A 347 7.37 -12.71 -4.55
N GLN A 348 7.89 -12.47 -3.36
CA GLN A 348 8.18 -13.46 -2.32
C GLN A 348 8.25 -12.75 -0.96
N PRO A 349 7.98 -13.45 0.14
CA PRO A 349 8.08 -12.85 1.46
C PRO A 349 9.51 -12.48 1.83
N THR A 350 9.67 -11.33 2.48
CA THR A 350 10.91 -10.87 3.12
C THR A 350 10.69 -10.86 4.62
N ILE A 351 11.42 -11.69 5.36
CA ILE A 351 11.41 -11.68 6.82
C ILE A 351 12.32 -10.53 7.27
N ILE A 352 11.74 -9.52 7.87
CA ILE A 352 12.47 -8.33 8.35
C ILE A 352 13.01 -8.58 9.77
N ILE A 353 12.12 -8.99 10.67
CA ILE A 353 12.48 -9.38 12.05
C ILE A 353 12.09 -10.84 12.22
N LYS A 354 13.02 -11.64 12.74
CA LYS A 354 12.78 -13.04 13.11
C LYS A 354 13.10 -13.22 14.60
N ASP A 355 12.10 -13.63 15.36
CA ASP A 355 12.24 -13.90 16.80
C ASP A 355 12.95 -12.75 17.56
N GLY A 356 12.56 -11.50 17.23
CA GLY A 356 13.11 -10.28 17.81
C GLY A 356 14.43 -9.78 17.20
N ILE A 357 15.02 -10.50 16.27
CA ILE A 357 16.29 -10.12 15.61
C ILE A 357 15.99 -9.48 14.26
N PHE A 358 16.57 -8.32 13.97
CA PHE A 358 16.53 -7.71 12.64
C PHE A 358 17.45 -8.47 11.68
N VAL A 359 16.88 -9.14 10.68
CA VAL A 359 17.64 -10.06 9.80
C VAL A 359 17.77 -9.57 8.37
N GLN A 360 16.80 -8.79 7.86
CA GLN A 360 16.85 -8.34 6.47
C GLN A 360 16.10 -7.01 6.27
N PRO A 361 16.73 -6.01 5.62
CA PRO A 361 16.05 -4.79 5.18
C PRO A 361 15.30 -5.00 3.86
N LEU A 362 14.50 -3.99 3.47
CA LEU A 362 13.83 -3.92 2.17
C LEU A 362 14.73 -3.17 1.17
N THR A 363 14.96 -3.75 -0.01
CA THR A 363 15.87 -3.18 -1.02
C THR A 363 15.15 -2.81 -2.31
N ASP A 364 15.71 -1.83 -3.02
CA ASP A 364 15.57 -1.63 -4.45
C ASP A 364 16.87 -2.02 -5.17
N LEU A 365 16.87 -2.03 -6.49
CA LEU A 365 18.06 -2.38 -7.28
C LEU A 365 19.25 -1.49 -6.97
N MET A 366 19.01 -0.19 -6.77
CA MET A 366 20.07 0.78 -6.48
C MET A 366 20.72 0.50 -5.12
N SER A 367 19.93 0.35 -4.08
CA SER A 367 20.45 0.09 -2.73
C SER A 367 21.13 -1.28 -2.64
N ALA A 368 20.53 -2.32 -3.24
CA ALA A 368 21.14 -3.64 -3.31
C ALA A 368 22.51 -3.59 -4.01
N THR A 369 22.60 -2.88 -5.16
CA THR A 369 23.85 -2.74 -5.91
C THR A 369 24.91 -1.98 -5.12
N PHE A 370 24.57 -0.84 -4.53
CA PHE A 370 25.56 0.03 -3.86
C PHE A 370 26.01 -0.51 -2.49
N LEU A 371 25.18 -1.28 -1.82
CA LEU A 371 25.51 -1.84 -0.51
C LEU A 371 25.91 -3.34 -0.57
N GLY A 372 25.86 -3.94 -1.75
CA GLY A 372 26.30 -5.34 -1.96
C GLY A 372 25.41 -6.35 -1.20
N THR A 373 24.09 -6.11 -1.16
CA THR A 373 23.12 -6.95 -0.43
C THR A 373 22.17 -7.66 -1.40
N PRO A 374 21.57 -8.79 -1.01
CA PRO A 374 20.56 -9.44 -1.82
C PRO A 374 19.37 -8.51 -2.13
N ARG A 375 18.79 -8.67 -3.32
CA ARG A 375 17.56 -7.96 -3.71
C ARG A 375 16.35 -8.56 -2.99
N THR A 376 15.47 -7.67 -2.51
CA THR A 376 14.09 -8.02 -2.15
C THR A 376 13.13 -7.46 -3.21
N PRO A 377 11.90 -7.97 -3.34
CA PRO A 377 10.95 -7.49 -4.35
C PRO A 377 10.25 -6.20 -3.89
N ASN A 378 11.03 -5.18 -3.53
CA ASN A 378 10.51 -3.95 -2.94
C ASN A 378 10.89 -2.68 -3.72
N GLY A 379 11.43 -2.82 -4.94
CA GLY A 379 11.66 -1.68 -5.84
C GLY A 379 10.33 -1.19 -6.42
N ARG A 380 9.76 -0.09 -5.87
CA ARG A 380 8.43 0.37 -6.24
C ARG A 380 8.40 1.84 -6.62
N THR A 381 7.50 2.21 -7.53
CA THR A 381 7.24 3.58 -7.94
C THR A 381 5.76 3.93 -7.85
N GLN A 382 5.46 5.22 -7.69
CA GLN A 382 4.09 5.72 -7.73
C GLN A 382 3.48 5.66 -9.13
N SER A 383 4.26 6.00 -10.16
CA SER A 383 3.80 6.10 -11.55
C SER A 383 4.96 5.93 -12.55
N TRP A 384 4.64 5.89 -13.83
CA TRP A 384 5.61 5.69 -14.90
C TRP A 384 6.73 6.77 -14.95
N ASP A 385 6.41 8.00 -14.55
CA ASP A 385 7.32 9.17 -14.58
C ASP A 385 8.07 9.40 -13.26
N ARG A 386 7.92 8.49 -12.30
CA ARG A 386 8.54 8.59 -10.98
C ARG A 386 9.67 7.59 -10.80
N LYS A 387 10.63 7.99 -9.97
CA LYS A 387 11.75 7.15 -9.59
C LYS A 387 11.29 5.96 -8.76
N VAL A 388 11.98 4.83 -8.92
CA VAL A 388 11.83 3.67 -8.04
C VAL A 388 12.59 3.89 -6.74
N TYR A 389 12.00 3.45 -5.64
CA TYR A 389 12.59 3.42 -4.30
C TYR A 389 12.30 2.09 -3.63
N ALA A 390 13.09 1.73 -2.62
CA ALA A 390 12.71 0.67 -1.70
C ALA A 390 11.42 1.08 -0.95
N ARG A 391 10.35 0.27 -1.08
CA ARG A 391 9.03 0.55 -0.50
C ARG A 391 8.38 -0.74 -0.01
N MET A 392 7.63 -0.62 1.07
CA MET A 392 6.79 -1.70 1.59
C MET A 392 5.75 -2.18 0.58
N SER A 393 5.27 -3.40 0.78
CA SER A 393 4.12 -4.03 0.11
C SER A 393 3.01 -4.35 1.11
N ASN A 394 2.98 -5.55 1.65
CA ASN A 394 2.11 -5.93 2.76
C ASN A 394 3.00 -6.22 3.97
N THR A 395 3.04 -5.29 4.92
CA THR A 395 3.92 -5.35 6.09
C THR A 395 3.11 -5.74 7.31
N PHE A 396 3.47 -6.82 7.99
CA PHE A 396 2.68 -7.34 9.11
C PHE A 396 3.49 -8.13 10.13
N PHE A 397 3.01 -8.16 11.37
CA PHE A 397 3.49 -9.10 12.38
C PHE A 397 2.91 -10.49 12.13
N ALA A 398 3.74 -11.52 12.26
CA ALA A 398 3.29 -12.90 12.24
C ALA A 398 2.39 -13.21 13.45
N ARG A 399 1.53 -14.22 13.29
CA ARG A 399 0.68 -14.71 14.38
C ARG A 399 1.53 -15.28 15.51
N GLY A 400 1.10 -14.99 16.75
CA GLY A 400 1.59 -15.67 17.94
C GLY A 400 0.66 -16.83 18.36
N THR A 401 0.60 -17.07 19.67
CA THR A 401 -0.11 -18.24 20.22
C THR A 401 -1.23 -17.85 21.20
N SER A 402 -1.30 -16.59 21.65
CA SER A 402 -2.25 -16.17 22.68
C SER A 402 -3.65 -15.93 22.10
N ASP A 403 -4.69 -16.31 22.81
CA ASP A 403 -6.07 -15.93 22.47
C ASP A 403 -6.26 -14.42 22.66
N PRO A 404 -6.85 -13.67 21.71
CA PRO A 404 -7.16 -12.25 21.87
C PRO A 404 -7.96 -11.91 23.13
N LYS A 405 -8.82 -12.80 23.59
CA LYS A 405 -9.56 -12.63 24.83
C LYS A 405 -8.65 -12.70 26.06
N GLU A 406 -7.60 -13.52 26.02
CA GLU A 406 -6.60 -13.57 27.09
C GLU A 406 -5.76 -12.29 27.13
N LEU A 407 -5.41 -11.72 25.96
CA LEU A 407 -4.72 -10.43 25.90
C LEU A 407 -5.56 -9.35 26.60
N LEU A 408 -6.85 -9.25 26.28
CA LEU A 408 -7.76 -8.29 26.92
C LEU A 408 -7.92 -8.56 28.42
N ALA A 409 -8.14 -9.82 28.82
CA ALA A 409 -8.31 -10.20 30.22
C ALA A 409 -7.03 -9.95 31.06
N SER A 410 -5.86 -10.04 30.45
CA SER A 410 -4.56 -9.77 31.10
C SER A 410 -4.33 -8.28 31.38
N LEU A 411 -5.07 -7.39 30.74
CA LEU A 411 -4.98 -5.95 30.91
C LEU A 411 -5.78 -5.54 32.17
N LYS A 412 -5.10 -5.43 33.30
CA LYS A 412 -5.76 -5.05 34.57
C LYS A 412 -6.36 -3.65 34.49
N ASP A 413 -5.50 -2.68 34.21
CA ASP A 413 -5.85 -1.29 33.93
C ASP A 413 -5.09 -0.82 32.71
N GLY A 414 -5.78 -0.25 31.72
CA GLY A 414 -5.12 0.21 30.50
C GLY A 414 -6.09 0.56 29.38
N LEU A 415 -5.60 0.51 28.16
CA LEU A 415 -6.36 0.90 26.98
C LEU A 415 -6.33 -0.20 25.91
N TYR A 416 -7.48 -0.45 25.32
CA TYR A 416 -7.62 -1.23 24.10
C TYR A 416 -7.74 -0.24 22.92
N LEU A 417 -6.79 -0.27 22.00
CA LEU A 417 -6.75 0.65 20.86
C LEU A 417 -7.19 -0.07 19.58
N GLU A 418 -8.12 0.57 18.86
CA GLU A 418 -8.69 0.04 17.63
C GLU A 418 -8.85 1.11 16.56
N GLY A 419 -8.99 0.65 15.30
CA GLY A 419 -9.07 1.52 14.13
C GLY A 419 -7.73 2.17 13.80
N PHE A 420 -7.59 2.57 12.55
CA PHE A 420 -6.34 3.09 12.02
C PHE A 420 -6.59 4.47 11.39
N ARG A 421 -5.69 5.43 11.58
CA ARG A 421 -5.75 6.74 10.94
C ARG A 421 -4.50 7.06 10.14
N ASN A 422 -3.41 7.33 10.80
CA ASN A 422 -2.14 7.70 10.17
C ASN A 422 -0.97 7.44 11.11
N GLY A 423 0.23 7.45 10.53
CA GLY A 423 1.47 7.38 11.28
C GLY A 423 2.59 8.13 10.58
N ILE A 424 3.68 8.28 11.29
CA ILE A 424 4.93 8.84 10.81
C ILE A 424 6.09 8.29 11.63
N GLU A 425 7.20 8.01 10.98
CA GLU A 425 8.44 7.57 11.59
C GLU A 425 9.57 8.55 11.27
N ASP A 426 10.50 8.68 12.20
CA ASP A 426 11.81 9.28 11.98
C ASP A 426 12.89 8.19 11.87
N PRO A 427 13.31 7.82 10.66
CA PRO A 427 14.32 6.77 10.47
C PRO A 427 15.66 7.08 11.12
N GLN A 428 16.02 8.36 11.29
CA GLN A 428 17.30 8.79 11.88
C GLN A 428 17.31 8.69 13.39
N GLY A 429 16.23 9.07 14.04
CA GLY A 429 16.08 9.04 15.49
C GLY A 429 15.37 7.79 16.02
N TRP A 430 14.71 7.04 15.16
CA TRP A 430 13.83 5.92 15.50
C TRP A 430 12.64 6.31 16.39
N GLY A 431 12.23 7.56 16.32
CA GLY A 431 11.00 8.06 16.89
C GLY A 431 9.80 7.65 16.04
N ILE A 432 8.72 7.26 16.69
CA ILE A 432 7.47 6.88 16.03
C ILE A 432 6.31 7.67 16.63
N GLN A 433 5.39 8.09 15.77
CA GLN A 433 4.10 8.63 16.16
C GLN A 433 3.02 8.06 15.24
N PHE A 434 1.98 7.47 15.83
CA PHE A 434 0.82 7.04 15.05
C PHE A 434 -0.47 7.27 15.81
N THR A 435 -1.58 7.40 15.08
CA THR A 435 -2.89 7.72 15.64
C THR A 435 -3.86 6.60 15.31
N ALA A 436 -4.44 5.96 16.33
CA ALA A 436 -5.52 5.00 16.19
C ALA A 436 -6.90 5.68 16.03
N GLY A 437 -7.91 4.93 15.74
CA GLY A 437 -9.29 5.41 15.63
C GLY A 437 -9.84 5.80 16.98
N THR A 438 -9.84 4.85 17.91
CA THR A 438 -10.36 4.98 19.28
C THR A 438 -9.51 4.20 20.28
N ALA A 439 -9.61 4.58 21.55
CA ALA A 439 -9.12 3.82 22.68
C ALA A 439 -10.29 3.54 23.64
N ARG A 440 -10.46 2.29 24.05
CA ARG A 440 -11.44 1.90 25.06
C ARG A 440 -10.76 1.68 26.40
N GLU A 441 -11.30 2.29 27.46
CA GLU A 441 -10.79 2.05 28.80
C GLU A 441 -11.09 0.63 29.25
N VAL A 442 -10.07 -0.04 29.81
CA VAL A 442 -10.16 -1.37 30.39
C VAL A 442 -9.80 -1.31 31.87
N LYS A 443 -10.65 -1.90 32.72
CA LYS A 443 -10.39 -2.10 34.15
C LYS A 443 -10.75 -3.53 34.55
N GLY A 444 -9.85 -4.19 35.24
CA GLY A 444 -10.03 -5.59 35.63
C GLY A 444 -10.27 -6.53 34.43
N GLY A 445 -9.63 -6.26 33.28
CA GLY A 445 -9.78 -7.06 32.07
C GLY A 445 -11.10 -6.85 31.32
N LYS A 446 -11.90 -5.83 31.64
CA LYS A 446 -13.22 -5.56 31.04
C LYS A 446 -13.34 -4.10 30.59
N PHE A 447 -14.06 -3.89 29.50
CA PHE A 447 -14.41 -2.54 29.05
C PHE A 447 -15.29 -1.81 30.05
N THR A 448 -14.95 -0.56 30.37
CA THR A 448 -15.74 0.31 31.26
C THR A 448 -16.89 1.02 30.55
N GLY A 449 -16.85 1.06 29.21
CA GLY A 449 -17.75 1.84 28.38
C GLY A 449 -17.20 3.23 28.00
N ARG A 450 -16.13 3.71 28.62
CA ARG A 450 -15.49 4.98 28.21
C ARG A 450 -14.69 4.79 26.92
N ILE A 451 -14.84 5.73 26.00
CA ILE A 451 -14.16 5.74 24.68
C ILE A 451 -13.46 7.07 24.50
N PHE A 452 -12.19 7.00 24.17
CA PHE A 452 -11.34 8.15 23.84
C PHE A 452 -11.04 8.20 22.36
N ALA A 453 -11.00 9.39 21.76
CA ALA A 453 -10.63 9.58 20.36
C ALA A 453 -10.16 11.02 20.06
N PRO A 454 -9.16 11.17 19.17
CA PRO A 454 -8.29 10.12 18.65
C PRO A 454 -7.10 9.89 19.60
N PRO A 455 -6.75 8.66 19.95
CA PRO A 455 -5.53 8.40 20.72
C PRO A 455 -4.30 8.46 19.81
N THR A 456 -3.27 9.20 20.24
CA THR A 456 -1.97 9.28 19.55
C THR A 456 -0.92 8.57 20.39
N ILE A 457 -0.23 7.62 19.76
CA ILE A 457 0.84 6.84 20.36
C ILE A 457 2.17 7.44 19.93
N THR A 458 3.09 7.64 20.87
CA THR A 458 4.45 8.12 20.60
C THR A 458 5.48 7.29 21.35
N GLY A 459 6.66 7.13 20.76
CA GLY A 459 7.74 6.42 21.45
C GLY A 459 8.96 6.17 20.59
N TYR A 460 9.88 5.42 21.19
CA TYR A 460 11.09 4.90 20.54
C TYR A 460 10.82 3.48 20.03
N VAL A 461 11.06 3.22 18.76
CA VAL A 461 10.67 1.96 18.10
C VAL A 461 11.14 0.71 18.84
N PRO A 462 12.45 0.53 19.18
CA PRO A 462 12.89 -0.67 19.89
C PRO A 462 12.28 -0.82 21.30
N GLU A 463 11.92 0.27 21.95
CA GLU A 463 11.27 0.23 23.25
C GLU A 463 9.85 -0.31 23.16
N ILE A 464 9.04 0.21 22.23
CA ILE A 464 7.67 -0.28 22.01
C ILE A 464 7.67 -1.76 21.59
N LEU A 465 8.55 -2.15 20.65
CA LEU A 465 8.66 -3.52 20.16
C LEU A 465 9.27 -4.47 21.21
N GLY A 466 10.20 -3.99 22.02
CA GLY A 466 10.83 -4.75 23.12
C GLY A 466 9.85 -5.05 24.26
N ASN A 467 8.89 -4.17 24.49
CA ASN A 467 7.86 -4.29 25.53
C ASN A 467 6.68 -5.17 25.11
N ILE A 468 6.68 -5.77 23.92
CA ILE A 468 5.63 -6.71 23.51
C ILE A 468 5.71 -7.98 24.36
N THR A 469 4.67 -8.23 25.16
CA THR A 469 4.59 -9.35 26.11
C THR A 469 3.67 -10.46 25.69
N MET A 470 2.72 -10.19 24.78
CA MET A 470 1.83 -11.18 24.19
C MET A 470 1.54 -10.85 22.73
N VAL A 471 1.41 -11.91 21.91
CA VAL A 471 1.08 -11.85 20.48
C VAL A 471 -0.09 -12.78 20.20
N GLY A 472 -1.16 -12.26 19.64
CA GLY A 472 -2.39 -12.98 19.34
C GLY A 472 -2.24 -14.07 18.28
N ASN A 473 -3.16 -15.03 18.29
CA ASN A 473 -3.25 -16.07 17.26
C ASN A 473 -4.21 -15.69 16.11
N ASP A 474 -4.86 -14.55 16.20
CA ASP A 474 -5.70 -13.98 15.16
C ASP A 474 -4.86 -13.20 14.11
N PHE A 475 -5.52 -12.71 13.06
CA PHE A 475 -4.81 -11.98 12.02
C PHE A 475 -5.77 -11.18 11.14
N VAL A 476 -5.48 -9.90 10.94
CA VAL A 476 -6.20 -9.04 10.00
C VAL A 476 -5.20 -8.22 9.18
N LEU A 477 -5.52 -7.99 7.92
CA LEU A 477 -4.80 -7.10 7.01
C LEU A 477 -5.69 -5.90 6.64
N GLU A 478 -5.17 -4.70 6.83
CA GLU A 478 -5.86 -3.45 6.51
C GLU A 478 -5.21 -2.75 5.31
N PRO A 479 -6.01 -2.39 4.30
CA PRO A 479 -5.49 -1.68 3.14
C PRO A 479 -5.10 -0.25 3.49
N GLY A 480 -3.97 0.21 2.96
CA GLY A 480 -3.43 1.54 3.19
C GLY A 480 -2.77 2.16 1.98
N SER A 481 -2.22 3.33 2.17
CA SER A 481 -1.34 4.02 1.21
C SER A 481 -0.13 4.54 1.97
N CYS A 482 1.04 4.20 1.47
CA CYS A 482 2.31 4.60 2.06
C CYS A 482 2.89 5.79 1.31
N GLY A 483 3.25 6.86 2.04
CA GLY A 483 3.93 8.03 1.48
C GLY A 483 5.42 7.99 1.75
N LYS A 484 6.26 8.31 0.76
CA LYS A 484 7.68 8.57 0.97
C LYS A 484 7.97 10.05 0.78
N GLY A 485 8.45 10.69 1.84
CA GLY A 485 8.36 12.14 1.92
C GLY A 485 6.88 12.55 1.87
N TYR A 486 6.55 13.57 1.11
CA TYR A 486 5.16 14.03 0.93
C TYR A 486 4.68 13.97 -0.53
N LYS A 487 5.40 13.23 -1.39
CA LYS A 487 5.22 13.27 -2.85
C LYS A 487 4.97 11.92 -3.50
N GLU A 488 5.45 10.84 -2.91
CA GLU A 488 5.45 9.52 -3.54
C GLU A 488 4.56 8.58 -2.76
N PHE A 489 3.43 8.16 -3.35
CA PHE A 489 2.48 7.26 -2.72
C PHE A 489 2.43 5.91 -3.44
N VAL A 490 2.41 4.82 -2.68
CA VAL A 490 2.17 3.46 -3.19
C VAL A 490 1.07 2.78 -2.39
N ALA A 491 0.32 1.91 -3.07
CA ALA A 491 -0.66 1.05 -2.41
C ALA A 491 0.05 0.04 -1.51
N VAL A 492 -0.41 -0.10 -0.27
CA VAL A 492 0.13 -1.05 0.71
C VAL A 492 -0.99 -1.72 1.47
N THR A 493 -0.63 -2.76 2.21
CA THR A 493 -1.45 -3.34 3.26
C THR A 493 -0.60 -3.46 4.51
N SER A 494 -1.18 -3.25 5.65
CA SER A 494 -0.49 -3.50 6.92
C SER A 494 -1.40 -4.32 7.84
N GLY A 495 -0.83 -5.05 8.79
CA GLY A 495 -1.65 -5.88 9.66
C GLY A 495 -0.87 -6.67 10.68
N GLY A 496 -1.54 -7.64 11.24
CA GLY A 496 -1.00 -8.54 12.23
C GLY A 496 -2.07 -9.10 13.15
N PRO A 497 -1.66 -9.70 14.27
CA PRO A 497 -2.51 -10.12 15.36
C PRO A 497 -2.72 -9.00 16.38
N HIS A 498 -3.56 -9.24 17.38
CA HIS A 498 -3.53 -8.44 18.59
C HIS A 498 -2.15 -8.47 19.25
N LEU A 499 -1.70 -7.32 19.76
CA LEU A 499 -0.45 -7.20 20.50
C LEU A 499 -0.71 -6.57 21.88
N ARG A 500 -0.06 -7.10 22.93
CA ARG A 500 0.01 -6.42 24.22
C ARG A 500 1.39 -5.82 24.40
N THR A 501 1.43 -4.53 24.71
CA THR A 501 2.66 -3.79 24.95
C THR A 501 2.43 -2.65 25.94
N LYS A 502 3.43 -1.81 26.14
CA LYS A 502 3.39 -0.58 26.92
C LYS A 502 3.69 0.61 26.02
N ALA A 503 2.90 1.67 26.08
CA ALA A 503 3.06 2.82 25.20
C ALA A 503 2.65 4.14 25.87
N LYS A 504 3.23 5.24 25.39
CA LYS A 504 2.80 6.60 25.71
C LYS A 504 1.65 6.97 24.78
N VAL A 505 0.53 7.37 25.38
CA VAL A 505 -0.70 7.72 24.66
C VAL A 505 -1.14 9.11 25.10
N SER A 506 -1.61 9.91 24.13
CA SER A 506 -2.11 11.29 24.37
C SER A 506 -3.25 11.62 23.42
#